data_76b81b3b5d210f7b44fc20eba27b5353
#
_entry.id   76b81b3b5d210f7b44fc20eba27b5353
#
_cell.length_a   1.000
_cell.length_b   1.000
_cell.length_c   1.000
_cell.angle_alpha   90.00
_cell.angle_beta   90.00
_cell.angle_gamma   90.00
#
_symmetry.space_group_name_H-M   'P 1'
#
loop_
_entity.id
_entity.type
_entity.pdbx_description
1 polymer ?
#
loop_
_entity_poly.entity_id
_entity_poly.type
_entity_poly.pdbx_seq_one_letter_code
_entity_poly.pdbx_strand_id
1 'polypeptide(L)'
;MTTKVPVELSSTPGIVDGSNATAITIDSSENVGIGITSSLEKFTVSNSSSGIVGRFTNNTNQTLDLGITAGSGSAGGVYYNNANSGYHAFQVGGTEKMRIDSSGNVGIGNTSPSSYSSAARNLVIGSGSGTNGITITSSTNDSSSIFFADGTSSGAQYDCLIQAYHADSALLFGTGSTGAEDMRINSNGNVLVGTTNESQVAGAGVKLVQGTNGRVFVVGASHTSGESFSHYANGSYRFYVSYSGAIASTSDSITTISDERLKENIKDLDQGLADVLKLKPRKYDWKEGEGTGEKNVSGFVAQEAETAGFGEFVGDWKHDTLSDAKSFAQGGLIPVLVKAIQEQQTIIDDLKTRIKTLEDA
;
A
#
# COMPACT_ATOMS: atom_id res chain seq x y z
N MET A 1 30.93 -63.55 43.62
CA MET A 1 31.31 -62.70 44.75
C MET A 1 30.35 -61.51 44.74
N THR A 2 29.42 -61.50 45.69
CA THR A 2 28.56 -60.36 45.92
C THR A 2 29.38 -59.34 46.76
N THR A 3 29.82 -58.28 46.14
CA THR A 3 30.46 -57.17 46.84
C THR A 3 29.39 -56.51 47.76
N LYS A 4 29.43 -56.86 49.03
CA LYS A 4 28.68 -56.10 50.03
C LYS A 4 29.29 -54.71 50.09
N VAL A 5 28.54 -53.72 49.73
CA VAL A 5 28.83 -52.30 50.03
C VAL A 5 28.76 -52.20 51.56
N PRO A 6 29.81 -51.75 52.25
CA PRO A 6 29.73 -51.50 53.71
C PRO A 6 28.71 -50.42 54.00
N VAL A 7 27.69 -50.75 54.77
CA VAL A 7 26.69 -49.80 55.23
C VAL A 7 27.29 -49.07 56.47
N GLU A 8 28.12 -48.07 56.27
CA GLU A 8 28.21 -46.91 57.16
C GLU A 8 27.43 -45.81 56.43
N LEU A 9 26.16 -45.76 56.72
CA LEU A 9 25.29 -44.71 56.33
C LEU A 9 25.64 -43.46 57.10
N SER A 10 26.47 -42.59 56.56
CA SER A 10 26.37 -41.15 56.89
C SER A 10 24.97 -40.70 56.54
N SER A 11 24.47 -39.63 57.17
CA SER A 11 23.13 -39.10 56.95
C SER A 11 22.77 -38.75 55.52
N THR A 12 23.69 -38.95 54.58
CA THR A 12 23.58 -38.75 53.15
C THR A 12 24.28 -39.83 52.38
N PRO A 13 23.59 -40.98 52.08
CA PRO A 13 24.16 -42.05 51.28
C PRO A 13 24.55 -41.53 49.90
N GLY A 14 25.80 -41.79 49.50
CA GLY A 14 26.29 -41.39 48.18
C GLY A 14 27.29 -42.43 47.63
N ILE A 15 27.50 -42.46 46.34
CA ILE A 15 28.60 -43.19 45.71
C ILE A 15 29.83 -42.28 45.77
N VAL A 16 30.84 -42.69 46.53
CA VAL A 16 32.12 -41.97 46.69
C VAL A 16 33.14 -42.63 45.80
N ASP A 17 33.80 -41.89 44.93
CA ASP A 17 34.96 -42.34 44.18
C ASP A 17 36.25 -42.11 45.01
N GLY A 18 37.41 -42.52 44.51
CA GLY A 18 38.70 -42.36 45.15
C GLY A 18 39.20 -40.92 45.30
N SER A 19 38.44 -39.93 44.90
CA SER A 19 38.81 -38.49 44.86
C SER A 19 38.33 -37.70 46.06
N ASN A 20 37.75 -38.29 47.09
CA ASN A 20 37.15 -37.67 48.28
C ASN A 20 35.92 -36.76 47.99
N ALA A 21 35.34 -36.82 46.80
CA ALA A 21 34.13 -36.12 46.43
C ALA A 21 32.96 -37.11 46.26
N THR A 22 31.79 -36.72 46.72
CA THR A 22 30.57 -37.50 46.49
C THR A 22 30.08 -37.30 45.03
N ALA A 23 30.22 -38.34 44.21
CA ALA A 23 29.80 -38.26 42.83
C ALA A 23 28.26 -38.31 42.68
N ILE A 24 27.60 -39.18 43.50
CA ILE A 24 26.13 -39.31 43.52
C ILE A 24 25.65 -39.25 44.96
N THR A 25 24.68 -38.42 45.27
CA THR A 25 24.03 -38.30 46.59
C THR A 25 22.57 -38.76 46.47
N ILE A 26 22.10 -39.53 47.43
CA ILE A 26 20.67 -39.78 47.65
C ILE A 26 20.35 -39.30 49.03
N ASP A 27 19.51 -38.29 49.18
CA ASP A 27 19.15 -37.71 50.45
C ASP A 27 18.00 -38.44 51.16
N SER A 28 17.66 -38.07 52.39
CA SER A 28 16.59 -38.67 53.16
C SER A 28 15.17 -38.48 52.60
N SER A 29 15.02 -37.61 51.60
CA SER A 29 13.78 -37.34 50.85
C SER A 29 13.76 -38.08 49.51
N GLU A 30 14.72 -38.98 49.28
CA GLU A 30 14.90 -39.76 48.03
C GLU A 30 15.21 -38.88 46.81
N ASN A 31 15.83 -37.70 47.00
CA ASN A 31 16.34 -36.89 45.92
C ASN A 31 17.72 -37.38 45.49
N VAL A 32 17.97 -37.47 44.20
CA VAL A 32 19.25 -37.89 43.61
C VAL A 32 20.02 -36.67 43.13
N GLY A 33 21.19 -36.45 43.70
CA GLY A 33 22.11 -35.39 43.26
C GLY A 33 23.35 -35.98 42.60
N ILE A 34 23.78 -35.43 41.46
CA ILE A 34 25.06 -35.74 40.82
C ILE A 34 25.91 -34.48 40.84
N GLY A 35 27.10 -34.57 41.48
CA GLY A 35 27.99 -33.42 41.64
C GLY A 35 27.53 -32.40 42.66
N ILE A 36 26.60 -32.77 43.54
CA ILE A 36 26.07 -31.92 44.62
C ILE A 36 25.75 -32.75 45.85
N THR A 37 26.00 -32.22 47.04
CA THR A 37 25.79 -32.91 48.34
C THR A 37 24.41 -32.67 48.93
N SER A 38 23.64 -31.70 48.44
CA SER A 38 22.28 -31.40 48.87
C SER A 38 21.42 -31.12 47.67
N SER A 39 20.48 -31.98 47.34
CA SER A 39 19.55 -31.84 46.24
C SER A 39 18.23 -31.27 46.76
N LEU A 40 17.70 -30.26 46.10
CA LEU A 40 16.38 -29.66 46.39
C LEU A 40 15.25 -30.31 45.60
N GLU A 41 15.60 -31.06 44.53
CA GLU A 41 14.67 -31.66 43.61
C GLU A 41 14.91 -33.16 43.48
N LYS A 42 13.94 -33.94 43.02
CA LYS A 42 14.03 -35.40 42.91
C LYS A 42 15.23 -35.89 42.10
N PHE A 43 15.68 -35.11 41.12
CA PHE A 43 16.90 -35.38 40.36
C PHE A 43 17.64 -34.06 40.06
N THR A 44 18.83 -33.90 40.59
CA THR A 44 19.67 -32.71 40.37
C THR A 44 21.03 -33.12 39.87
N VAL A 45 21.46 -32.54 38.74
CA VAL A 45 22.85 -32.57 38.27
C VAL A 45 23.40 -31.17 38.37
N SER A 46 24.47 -31.01 39.19
CA SER A 46 25.08 -29.70 39.46
C SER A 46 26.51 -29.64 38.92
N ASN A 47 26.86 -28.50 38.37
CA ASN A 47 28.22 -28.13 38.02
C ASN A 47 28.51 -26.78 38.68
N SER A 48 29.66 -26.67 39.37
CA SER A 48 30.05 -25.46 40.10
C SER A 48 30.43 -24.28 39.22
N SER A 49 30.50 -24.46 37.93
CA SER A 49 30.81 -23.42 36.91
C SER A 49 29.90 -23.50 35.73
N SER A 50 29.94 -22.45 34.87
CA SER A 50 29.26 -22.53 33.60
C SER A 50 29.82 -23.69 32.75
N GLY A 51 28.96 -24.32 31.97
CA GLY A 51 29.37 -25.36 31.05
C GLY A 51 28.31 -26.43 30.84
N ILE A 52 28.77 -27.56 30.29
CA ILE A 52 27.91 -28.68 29.99
C ILE A 52 27.50 -29.37 31.29
N VAL A 53 26.18 -29.43 31.54
CA VAL A 53 25.61 -30.17 32.65
C VAL A 53 25.33 -31.62 32.25
N GLY A 54 24.97 -31.87 31.02
CA GLY A 54 24.75 -33.22 30.50
C GLY A 54 25.21 -33.32 29.05
N ARG A 55 25.94 -34.37 28.71
CA ARG A 55 26.36 -34.68 27.36
C ARG A 55 25.84 -36.07 26.95
N PHE A 56 25.16 -36.14 25.84
CA PHE A 56 24.71 -37.39 25.22
C PHE A 56 25.47 -37.56 23.90
N THR A 57 26.23 -38.60 23.77
CA THR A 57 27.02 -38.91 22.56
C THR A 57 26.62 -40.25 21.98
N ASN A 58 26.70 -40.36 20.66
CA ASN A 58 26.64 -41.68 19.99
C ASN A 58 28.05 -42.14 19.56
N ASN A 59 28.15 -43.35 19.04
CA ASN A 59 29.42 -43.92 18.60
C ASN A 59 30.06 -43.22 17.40
N THR A 60 29.42 -42.21 16.82
CA THR A 60 29.90 -41.45 15.65
C THR A 60 30.28 -40.01 16.00
N ASN A 61 30.58 -39.74 17.26
CA ASN A 61 30.98 -38.42 17.80
C ASN A 61 29.93 -37.30 17.60
N GLN A 62 28.67 -37.66 17.43
CA GLN A 62 27.59 -36.68 17.49
C GLN A 62 27.23 -36.41 18.93
N THR A 63 27.18 -35.17 19.32
CA THR A 63 26.93 -34.74 20.71
C THR A 63 25.74 -33.79 20.82
N LEU A 64 24.89 -34.01 21.83
CA LEU A 64 23.93 -33.05 22.35
C LEU A 64 24.41 -32.62 23.71
N ASP A 65 24.73 -31.38 23.85
CA ASP A 65 25.09 -30.76 25.13
C ASP A 65 23.90 -30.00 25.71
N LEU A 66 23.56 -30.28 26.95
CA LEU A 66 22.66 -29.49 27.78
C LEU A 66 23.50 -28.73 28.78
N GLY A 67 23.46 -27.44 28.77
CA GLY A 67 24.32 -26.64 29.61
C GLY A 67 23.66 -25.36 30.10
N ILE A 68 24.35 -24.74 31.05
CA ILE A 68 24.01 -23.41 31.60
C ILE A 68 25.19 -22.48 31.42
N THR A 69 24.93 -21.23 31.13
CA THR A 69 25.93 -20.17 31.16
C THR A 69 25.93 -19.52 32.52
N ALA A 70 27.12 -19.32 33.13
CA ALA A 70 27.24 -18.54 34.31
C ALA A 70 26.96 -17.05 34.00
N GLY A 71 25.99 -16.47 34.74
CA GLY A 71 25.77 -15.04 34.79
C GLY A 71 25.95 -14.55 36.22
N SER A 72 26.42 -13.32 36.42
CA SER A 72 26.39 -12.70 37.73
C SER A 72 24.95 -12.35 38.12
N GLY A 73 24.39 -13.00 39.10
CA GLY A 73 22.98 -12.89 39.52
C GLY A 73 22.07 -13.88 38.78
N SER A 74 20.80 -13.56 38.61
CA SER A 74 19.78 -14.44 38.03
C SER A 74 19.79 -14.55 36.49
N ALA A 75 20.85 -14.13 35.79
CA ALA A 75 20.92 -13.98 34.35
C ALA A 75 21.64 -15.13 33.60
N GLY A 76 21.65 -16.34 34.17
CA GLY A 76 22.19 -17.51 33.46
C GLY A 76 21.26 -18.01 32.35
N GLY A 77 21.82 -18.36 31.19
CA GLY A 77 21.08 -18.95 30.06
C GLY A 77 21.15 -20.48 30.06
N VAL A 78 20.09 -21.12 29.58
CA VAL A 78 20.10 -22.56 29.25
C VAL A 78 20.35 -22.68 27.76
N TYR A 79 21.27 -23.56 27.36
CA TYR A 79 21.52 -23.82 25.95
C TYR A 79 21.39 -25.32 25.61
N TYR A 80 20.93 -25.55 24.37
CA TYR A 80 20.95 -26.84 23.70
C TYR A 80 21.95 -26.71 22.54
N ASN A 81 23.09 -27.34 22.64
CA ASN A 81 24.15 -27.20 21.65
C ASN A 81 24.35 -28.50 20.85
N ASN A 82 24.38 -28.39 19.54
CA ASN A 82 24.91 -29.42 18.65
C ASN A 82 26.36 -29.06 18.34
N ALA A 83 27.31 -29.70 19.02
CA ALA A 83 28.72 -29.31 18.98
C ALA A 83 29.42 -29.57 17.62
N ASN A 84 28.80 -30.31 16.70
CA ASN A 84 29.43 -30.76 15.46
C ASN A 84 28.87 -30.07 14.20
N SER A 85 28.57 -28.77 14.25
CA SER A 85 28.10 -27.99 13.10
C SER A 85 26.84 -28.54 12.42
N GLY A 86 26.05 -29.30 13.15
CA GLY A 86 24.77 -29.85 12.70
C GLY A 86 23.63 -28.79 12.74
N TYR A 87 22.43 -29.30 12.74
CA TYR A 87 21.22 -28.49 12.90
C TYR A 87 20.41 -28.95 14.12
N HIS A 88 19.61 -28.07 14.68
CA HIS A 88 18.57 -28.42 15.63
C HIS A 88 17.25 -28.64 14.91
N ALA A 89 16.61 -29.80 15.13
CA ALA A 89 15.31 -30.09 14.51
C ALA A 89 14.26 -30.44 15.55
N PHE A 90 13.05 -29.92 15.33
CA PHE A 90 11.85 -30.27 16.08
C PHE A 90 10.99 -31.17 15.21
N GLN A 91 10.67 -32.35 15.68
CA GLN A 91 9.92 -33.38 14.96
C GLN A 91 8.59 -33.71 15.63
N VAL A 92 7.58 -34.01 14.84
CA VAL A 92 6.30 -34.53 15.30
C VAL A 92 5.97 -35.76 14.45
N GLY A 93 5.73 -36.92 15.09
CA GLY A 93 5.45 -38.18 14.41
C GLY A 93 6.59 -38.63 13.47
N GLY A 94 7.85 -38.36 13.85
CA GLY A 94 9.03 -38.70 13.05
C GLY A 94 9.30 -37.75 11.88
N THR A 95 8.45 -36.76 11.67
CA THR A 95 8.59 -35.77 10.60
C THR A 95 9.08 -34.44 11.16
N GLU A 96 10.13 -33.87 10.55
CA GLU A 96 10.65 -32.57 10.91
C GLU A 96 9.62 -31.47 10.61
N LYS A 97 9.37 -30.57 11.57
CA LYS A 97 8.44 -29.44 11.48
C LYS A 97 9.14 -28.12 11.52
N MET A 98 10.28 -28.03 12.21
CA MET A 98 11.08 -26.83 12.32
C MET A 98 12.56 -27.20 12.47
N ARG A 99 13.45 -26.37 11.97
CA ARG A 99 14.90 -26.46 12.23
C ARG A 99 15.55 -25.09 12.41
N ILE A 100 16.71 -25.12 13.07
CA ILE A 100 17.73 -24.08 12.99
C ILE A 100 18.94 -24.73 12.34
N ASP A 101 19.34 -24.31 11.14
CA ASP A 101 20.47 -24.89 10.43
C ASP A 101 21.82 -24.43 11.01
N SER A 102 22.93 -25.01 10.52
CA SER A 102 24.29 -24.69 10.97
C SER A 102 24.73 -23.22 10.71
N SER A 103 24.00 -22.50 9.88
CA SER A 103 24.21 -21.07 9.60
C SER A 103 23.30 -20.16 10.40
N GLY A 104 22.44 -20.72 11.29
CA GLY A 104 21.51 -19.96 12.13
C GLY A 104 20.17 -19.64 11.44
N ASN A 105 19.90 -20.14 10.22
CA ASN A 105 18.63 -19.87 9.56
C ASN A 105 17.54 -20.79 10.15
N VAL A 106 16.34 -20.23 10.33
CA VAL A 106 15.17 -20.95 10.83
C VAL A 106 14.31 -21.40 9.66
N GLY A 107 14.05 -22.71 9.59
CA GLY A 107 13.09 -23.29 8.65
C GLY A 107 11.85 -23.80 9.38
N ILE A 108 10.67 -23.35 9.04
CA ILE A 108 9.38 -23.87 9.52
C ILE A 108 8.68 -24.56 8.34
N GLY A 109 8.52 -25.87 8.41
CA GLY A 109 8.08 -26.68 7.27
C GLY A 109 9.11 -26.70 6.12
N ASN A 110 10.36 -26.31 6.39
CA ASN A 110 11.44 -26.23 5.41
C ASN A 110 12.72 -26.86 5.96
N THR A 111 13.25 -27.84 5.25
CA THR A 111 14.46 -28.58 5.65
C THR A 111 15.75 -28.03 5.04
N SER A 112 15.66 -27.00 4.23
CA SER A 112 16.81 -26.41 3.52
C SER A 112 16.72 -24.88 3.45
N PRO A 113 16.61 -24.15 4.58
CA PRO A 113 16.48 -22.71 4.55
C PRO A 113 17.67 -21.98 3.90
N SER A 114 18.88 -22.55 3.99
CA SER A 114 20.09 -22.00 3.35
C SER A 114 20.04 -21.99 1.81
N SER A 115 19.11 -22.75 1.19
CA SER A 115 18.97 -22.80 -0.26
C SER A 115 18.30 -21.55 -0.84
N TYR A 116 17.71 -20.71 0.00
CA TYR A 116 17.06 -19.47 -0.40
C TYR A 116 18.08 -18.31 -0.44
N SER A 117 17.63 -17.16 -0.96
CA SER A 117 18.47 -15.96 -1.07
C SER A 117 19.09 -15.57 0.27
N SER A 118 20.41 -15.33 0.29
CA SER A 118 21.12 -14.89 1.49
C SER A 118 20.60 -13.58 2.10
N ALA A 119 19.89 -12.78 1.32
CA ALA A 119 19.29 -11.53 1.78
C ALA A 119 18.01 -11.74 2.64
N ALA A 120 17.38 -12.93 2.59
CA ALA A 120 16.06 -13.14 3.23
C ALA A 120 15.85 -14.56 3.79
N ARG A 121 16.91 -15.35 4.02
CA ARG A 121 16.79 -16.74 4.45
C ARG A 121 16.82 -16.97 5.96
N ASN A 122 16.99 -15.94 6.77
CA ASN A 122 17.08 -16.08 8.23
C ASN A 122 15.82 -16.75 8.82
N LEU A 123 14.66 -16.53 8.20
CA LEU A 123 13.43 -17.24 8.50
C LEU A 123 12.74 -17.66 7.20
N VAL A 124 12.65 -18.97 6.97
CA VAL A 124 11.98 -19.55 5.79
C VAL A 124 10.78 -20.36 6.27
N ILE A 125 9.59 -20.03 5.78
CA ILE A 125 8.33 -20.70 6.11
C ILE A 125 7.77 -21.37 4.87
N GLY A 126 7.48 -22.65 4.96
CA GLY A 126 6.88 -23.45 3.90
C GLY A 126 7.86 -24.34 3.16
N SER A 127 7.32 -25.42 2.59
CA SER A 127 8.09 -26.50 1.94
C SER A 127 8.40 -26.23 0.46
N GLY A 128 7.98 -25.09 -0.09
CA GLY A 128 8.05 -24.83 -1.54
C GLY A 128 6.93 -25.49 -2.35
N SER A 129 5.97 -26.15 -1.70
CA SER A 129 4.78 -26.75 -2.31
C SER A 129 3.55 -26.53 -1.43
N GLY A 130 2.36 -26.53 -2.04
CA GLY A 130 1.10 -26.26 -1.35
C GLY A 130 0.94 -24.81 -0.92
N THR A 131 -0.10 -24.52 -0.13
CA THR A 131 -0.38 -23.19 0.42
C THR A 131 0.36 -23.00 1.74
N ASN A 132 1.13 -21.94 1.86
CA ASN A 132 1.89 -21.60 3.06
C ASN A 132 1.55 -20.15 3.47
N GLY A 133 1.63 -19.85 4.76
CA GLY A 133 1.27 -18.50 5.24
C GLY A 133 1.71 -18.22 6.66
N ILE A 134 1.61 -16.93 7.00
CA ILE A 134 1.79 -16.41 8.35
C ILE A 134 0.48 -15.73 8.75
N THR A 135 -0.06 -16.07 9.92
CA THR A 135 -1.18 -15.35 10.52
C THR A 135 -0.67 -14.57 11.72
N ILE A 136 -0.84 -13.25 11.67
CA ILE A 136 -0.55 -12.36 12.79
C ILE A 136 -1.89 -11.91 13.34
N THR A 137 -2.17 -12.21 14.61
CA THR A 137 -3.47 -11.91 15.25
C THR A 137 -3.32 -10.81 16.28
N SER A 138 -4.31 -9.93 16.36
CA SER A 138 -4.52 -8.98 17.45
C SER A 138 -6.01 -8.84 17.77
N SER A 139 -6.39 -7.97 18.70
CA SER A 139 -7.79 -7.68 18.97
C SER A 139 -8.45 -6.86 17.86
N THR A 140 -9.78 -6.78 17.88
CA THR A 140 -10.56 -6.03 16.88
C THR A 140 -10.31 -4.52 16.88
N ASN A 141 -9.70 -3.98 17.93
CA ASN A 141 -9.40 -2.56 18.08
C ASN A 141 -7.91 -2.24 18.01
N ASP A 142 -7.06 -3.26 17.82
CA ASP A 142 -5.62 -3.14 17.76
C ASP A 142 -5.09 -3.34 16.34
N SER A 143 -3.77 -3.43 16.21
CA SER A 143 -3.11 -3.60 14.91
C SER A 143 -2.29 -4.87 14.86
N SER A 144 -2.23 -5.52 13.72
CA SER A 144 -1.25 -6.55 13.37
C SER A 144 -0.24 -5.97 12.41
N SER A 145 1.06 -6.02 12.74
CA SER A 145 2.08 -5.26 12.01
C SER A 145 3.30 -6.10 11.64
N ILE A 146 3.91 -5.75 10.50
CA ILE A 146 5.26 -6.13 10.10
C ILE A 146 6.08 -4.84 10.06
N PHE A 147 7.12 -4.76 10.89
CA PHE A 147 8.04 -3.62 10.92
C PHE A 147 9.34 -3.96 10.22
N PHE A 148 9.88 -3.02 9.47
CA PHE A 148 11.21 -3.04 8.90
C PHE A 148 12.03 -2.00 9.66
N ALA A 149 12.85 -2.48 10.59
CA ALA A 149 13.62 -1.65 11.50
C ALA A 149 15.06 -1.52 11.01
N ASP A 150 15.65 -0.34 11.13
CA ASP A 150 17.07 -0.08 10.87
C ASP A 150 17.87 0.16 12.16
N GLY A 151 17.20 0.08 13.33
CA GLY A 151 17.83 0.22 14.64
C GLY A 151 16.87 -0.03 15.81
N THR A 152 17.35 0.25 17.02
CA THR A 152 16.59 0.04 18.28
C THR A 152 16.12 1.35 18.94
N SER A 153 16.48 2.50 18.41
CA SER A 153 16.01 3.79 18.89
C SER A 153 14.55 4.02 18.52
N SER A 154 13.89 4.95 19.19
CA SER A 154 12.46 5.19 19.13
C SER A 154 11.87 5.26 17.72
N GLY A 155 12.51 5.88 16.74
CA GLY A 155 12.01 5.92 15.36
C GLY A 155 12.50 4.75 14.49
N ALA A 156 13.73 4.30 14.71
CA ALA A 156 14.39 3.25 13.95
C ALA A 156 13.71 1.86 14.06
N GLN A 157 12.88 1.65 15.09
CA GLN A 157 12.16 0.38 15.29
C GLN A 157 11.04 0.14 14.28
N TYR A 158 10.56 1.19 13.62
CA TYR A 158 9.45 1.14 12.64
C TYR A 158 9.67 2.10 11.48
N ASP A 159 10.89 2.07 10.93
CA ASP A 159 11.27 2.92 9.79
C ASP A 159 10.35 2.70 8.57
N CYS A 160 9.98 1.44 8.30
CA CYS A 160 8.88 1.12 7.38
C CYS A 160 7.94 0.09 8.00
N LEU A 161 6.67 0.13 7.63
CA LEU A 161 5.68 -0.80 8.15
C LEU A 161 4.63 -1.22 7.12
N ILE A 162 4.12 -2.43 7.32
CA ILE A 162 2.87 -2.94 6.76
C ILE A 162 1.99 -3.31 7.94
N GLN A 163 0.80 -2.73 8.03
CA GLN A 163 -0.06 -2.87 9.21
C GLN A 163 -1.52 -3.09 8.83
N ALA A 164 -2.15 -4.12 9.38
CA ALA A 164 -3.59 -4.25 9.39
C ALA A 164 -4.15 -3.50 10.60
N TYR A 165 -4.88 -2.39 10.37
CA TYR A 165 -5.55 -1.61 11.41
C TYR A 165 -6.99 -2.07 11.55
N HIS A 166 -7.27 -2.89 12.55
CA HIS A 166 -8.54 -3.61 12.65
C HIS A 166 -9.72 -2.71 13.01
N ALA A 167 -9.50 -1.64 13.75
CA ALA A 167 -10.56 -0.70 14.11
C ALA A 167 -11.25 -0.08 12.88
N ASP A 168 -10.49 0.19 11.80
CA ASP A 168 -10.99 0.76 10.55
C ASP A 168 -11.12 -0.30 9.43
N SER A 169 -10.73 -1.55 9.69
CA SER A 169 -10.61 -2.62 8.68
C SER A 169 -9.75 -2.17 7.49
N ALA A 170 -8.60 -1.54 7.77
CA ALA A 170 -7.72 -0.95 6.77
C ALA A 170 -6.35 -1.65 6.74
N LEU A 171 -5.77 -1.75 5.55
CA LEU A 171 -4.37 -2.13 5.35
C LEU A 171 -3.54 -0.87 5.09
N LEU A 172 -2.55 -0.62 5.94
CA LEU A 172 -1.72 0.58 5.96
C LEU A 172 -0.29 0.26 5.51
N PHE A 173 0.32 1.24 4.86
CA PHE A 173 1.75 1.27 4.54
C PHE A 173 2.32 2.59 5.07
N GLY A 174 3.43 2.52 5.76
CA GLY A 174 4.11 3.69 6.30
C GLY A 174 5.59 3.63 6.04
N THR A 175 6.20 4.80 5.85
CA THR A 175 7.65 4.99 5.71
C THR A 175 8.13 6.13 6.60
N GLY A 176 9.41 6.09 6.95
CA GLY A 176 10.02 7.09 7.84
C GLY A 176 9.79 6.81 9.32
N SER A 177 10.68 7.34 10.12
CA SER A 177 10.89 7.01 11.53
C SER A 177 9.76 7.44 12.50
N THR A 178 8.64 7.91 11.99
CA THR A 178 7.49 8.33 12.81
C THR A 178 6.41 7.26 12.95
N GLY A 179 6.47 6.17 12.14
CA GLY A 179 5.41 5.18 12.04
C GLY A 179 4.11 5.74 11.44
N ALA A 180 4.19 6.88 10.75
CA ALA A 180 3.05 7.54 10.13
C ALA A 180 2.57 6.74 8.91
N GLU A 181 1.29 6.85 8.63
CA GLU A 181 0.66 6.27 7.45
C GLU A 181 0.91 7.16 6.23
N ASP A 182 1.43 6.56 5.15
CA ASP A 182 1.60 7.21 3.85
C ASP A 182 0.53 6.76 2.84
N MET A 183 0.07 5.51 2.96
CA MET A 183 -0.93 4.92 2.08
C MET A 183 -1.83 3.96 2.86
N ARG A 184 -3.10 3.92 2.49
CA ARG A 184 -4.04 2.88 2.97
C ARG A 184 -4.92 2.31 1.88
N ILE A 185 -5.36 1.07 2.11
CA ILE A 185 -6.54 0.48 1.47
C ILE A 185 -7.57 0.33 2.58
N ASN A 186 -8.71 1.02 2.48
CA ASN A 186 -9.74 0.99 3.51
C ASN A 186 -10.76 -0.14 3.30
N SER A 187 -11.74 -0.26 4.21
CA SER A 187 -12.80 -1.28 4.16
C SER A 187 -13.69 -1.21 2.92
N ASN A 188 -13.74 -0.07 2.24
CA ASN A 188 -14.48 0.13 0.98
C ASN A 188 -13.66 -0.24 -0.27
N GLY A 189 -12.40 -0.67 -0.10
CA GLY A 189 -11.47 -0.94 -1.19
C GLY A 189 -10.84 0.30 -1.82
N ASN A 190 -11.01 1.48 -1.23
CA ASN A 190 -10.40 2.71 -1.72
C ASN A 190 -8.91 2.76 -1.37
N VAL A 191 -8.07 3.17 -2.32
CA VAL A 191 -6.65 3.43 -2.11
C VAL A 191 -6.43 4.92 -1.89
N LEU A 192 -5.86 5.29 -0.76
CA LEU A 192 -5.57 6.67 -0.38
C LEU A 192 -4.06 6.81 -0.17
N VAL A 193 -3.44 7.85 -0.73
CA VAL A 193 -2.01 8.16 -0.59
C VAL A 193 -1.86 9.60 -0.11
N GLY A 194 -1.12 9.78 0.97
CA GLY A 194 -0.91 11.08 1.61
C GLY A 194 -2.16 11.67 2.28
N THR A 195 -3.19 10.86 2.49
CA THR A 195 -4.45 11.29 3.11
C THR A 195 -5.21 10.11 3.70
N THR A 196 -5.96 10.35 4.77
CA THR A 196 -6.93 9.40 5.34
C THR A 196 -8.38 9.76 4.97
N ASN A 197 -8.59 10.89 4.29
CA ASN A 197 -9.91 11.41 3.96
C ASN A 197 -10.39 10.88 2.61
N GLU A 198 -11.50 10.15 2.60
CA GLU A 198 -12.16 9.61 1.41
C GLU A 198 -12.96 10.64 0.60
N SER A 199 -13.25 11.81 1.16
CA SER A 199 -14.05 12.83 0.50
C SER A 199 -13.40 13.26 -0.82
N GLN A 200 -14.19 13.28 -1.88
CA GLN A 200 -13.75 13.73 -3.20
C GLN A 200 -13.53 15.25 -3.26
N VAL A 201 -14.04 15.99 -2.27
CA VAL A 201 -14.03 17.44 -2.23
C VAL A 201 -13.18 18.01 -1.08
N ALA A 202 -12.59 17.18 -0.22
CA ALA A 202 -11.80 17.60 0.93
C ALA A 202 -10.54 16.76 1.11
N GLY A 203 -9.48 17.39 1.62
CA GLY A 203 -8.18 16.78 1.91
C GLY A 203 -7.29 16.64 0.68
N ALA A 204 -6.00 16.92 0.87
CA ALA A 204 -4.96 16.72 -0.15
C ALA A 204 -4.58 15.23 -0.24
N GLY A 205 -4.06 14.80 -1.40
CA GLY A 205 -3.57 13.44 -1.63
C GLY A 205 -4.13 12.81 -2.89
N VAL A 206 -3.60 11.63 -3.25
CA VAL A 206 -4.11 10.81 -4.34
C VAL A 206 -5.16 9.85 -3.79
N LYS A 207 -6.31 9.80 -4.43
CA LYS A 207 -7.44 8.95 -4.04
C LYS A 207 -7.89 8.13 -5.23
N LEU A 208 -7.81 6.80 -5.11
CA LEU A 208 -8.45 5.86 -6.03
C LEU A 208 -9.70 5.36 -5.32
N VAL A 209 -10.83 5.97 -5.61
CA VAL A 209 -12.11 5.71 -4.92
C VAL A 209 -13.08 5.07 -5.89
N GLN A 210 -13.66 3.95 -5.50
CA GLN A 210 -14.71 3.30 -6.25
C GLN A 210 -16.02 4.08 -6.04
N GLY A 211 -16.41 4.86 -7.06
CA GLY A 211 -17.70 5.54 -7.08
C GLY A 211 -18.84 4.62 -7.52
N THR A 212 -20.06 4.94 -7.11
CA THR A 212 -21.29 4.22 -7.51
C THR A 212 -21.54 4.15 -9.01
N ASN A 213 -20.81 4.94 -9.81
CA ASN A 213 -20.93 5.03 -11.28
C ASN A 213 -19.64 4.62 -12.02
N GLY A 214 -18.79 3.78 -11.44
CA GLY A 214 -17.59 3.24 -12.11
C GLY A 214 -16.43 4.24 -12.30
N ARG A 215 -16.39 5.35 -11.58
CA ARG A 215 -15.27 6.30 -11.62
C ARG A 215 -14.14 5.83 -10.72
N VAL A 216 -12.93 5.76 -11.27
CA VAL A 216 -11.78 5.12 -10.62
C VAL A 216 -10.67 6.09 -10.21
N PHE A 217 -10.69 7.35 -10.64
CA PHE A 217 -9.56 8.24 -10.39
C PHE A 217 -10.01 9.64 -9.93
N VAL A 218 -9.62 10.01 -8.72
CA VAL A 218 -9.79 11.36 -8.19
C VAL A 218 -8.47 11.83 -7.61
N VAL A 219 -7.89 12.86 -8.19
CA VAL A 219 -6.82 13.64 -7.57
C VAL A 219 -7.49 14.79 -6.81
N GLY A 220 -7.48 14.72 -5.50
CA GLY A 220 -7.95 15.81 -4.65
C GLY A 220 -6.77 16.70 -4.28
N ALA A 221 -6.78 17.97 -4.70
CA ALA A 221 -5.88 18.98 -4.20
C ALA A 221 -6.69 20.01 -3.42
N SER A 222 -6.41 20.12 -2.13
CA SER A 222 -7.00 21.15 -1.26
C SER A 222 -6.08 22.38 -1.24
N HIS A 223 -5.99 23.08 -2.39
CA HIS A 223 -5.26 24.33 -2.46
C HIS A 223 -6.05 25.37 -3.25
N THR A 224 -5.83 26.62 -2.92
CA THR A 224 -6.52 27.76 -3.51
C THR A 224 -5.78 28.36 -4.72
N SER A 225 -4.69 27.72 -5.14
CA SER A 225 -3.87 28.13 -6.29
C SER A 225 -3.03 26.94 -6.81
N GLY A 226 -2.67 26.96 -8.08
CA GLY A 226 -1.84 25.94 -8.71
C GLY A 226 -2.62 25.00 -9.63
N GLU A 227 -2.04 23.87 -9.97
CA GLU A 227 -2.59 22.88 -10.90
C GLU A 227 -3.24 21.72 -10.14
N SER A 228 -4.44 21.32 -10.56
CA SER A 228 -5.14 20.14 -10.02
C SER A 228 -4.66 18.84 -10.68
N PHE A 229 -4.24 18.94 -11.94
CA PHE A 229 -3.64 17.83 -12.72
C PHE A 229 -2.62 18.43 -13.69
N SER A 230 -1.44 17.85 -13.78
CA SER A 230 -0.43 18.37 -14.70
C SER A 230 0.44 17.27 -15.32
N HIS A 231 0.86 17.50 -16.56
CA HIS A 231 1.92 16.76 -17.22
C HIS A 231 3.12 17.71 -17.43
N TYR A 232 4.20 17.41 -16.72
CA TYR A 232 5.45 18.17 -16.75
C TYR A 232 6.55 17.35 -17.41
N ALA A 233 7.17 17.87 -18.46
CA ALA A 233 8.24 17.20 -19.17
C ALA A 233 9.26 18.19 -19.74
N ASN A 234 10.54 17.83 -19.73
CA ASN A 234 11.65 18.63 -20.23
C ASN A 234 11.67 20.08 -19.69
N GLY A 235 11.47 20.23 -18.37
CA GLY A 235 11.54 21.52 -17.70
C GLY A 235 10.34 22.47 -17.93
N SER A 236 9.22 21.98 -18.49
CA SER A 236 8.04 22.78 -18.77
C SER A 236 6.73 21.99 -18.59
N TYR A 237 5.67 22.69 -18.24
CA TYR A 237 4.32 22.15 -18.31
C TYR A 237 3.94 21.90 -19.77
N ARG A 238 3.40 20.73 -20.06
CA ARG A 238 2.88 20.34 -21.39
C ARG A 238 1.38 20.37 -21.44
N PHE A 239 0.74 20.05 -20.32
CA PHE A 239 -0.71 20.08 -20.12
C PHE A 239 -0.98 20.24 -18.63
N TYR A 240 -1.97 21.04 -18.28
CA TYR A 240 -2.48 21.08 -16.91
C TYR A 240 -3.94 21.54 -16.85
N VAL A 241 -4.59 21.14 -15.77
CA VAL A 241 -5.88 21.67 -15.34
C VAL A 241 -5.62 22.48 -14.07
N SER A 242 -5.90 23.78 -14.11
CA SER A 242 -5.76 24.65 -12.94
C SER A 242 -6.83 24.34 -11.88
N TYR A 243 -6.64 24.86 -10.69
CA TYR A 243 -7.64 24.75 -9.62
C TYR A 243 -9.00 25.37 -10.00
N SER A 244 -9.01 26.38 -10.86
CA SER A 244 -10.23 27.03 -11.38
C SER A 244 -10.90 26.26 -12.53
N GLY A 245 -10.33 25.10 -12.93
CA GLY A 245 -10.85 24.27 -14.03
C GLY A 245 -10.39 24.71 -15.42
N ALA A 246 -9.53 25.72 -15.54
CA ALA A 246 -8.96 26.11 -16.83
C ALA A 246 -7.99 25.03 -17.32
N ILE A 247 -8.11 24.66 -18.59
CA ILE A 247 -7.24 23.70 -19.27
C ILE A 247 -6.21 24.47 -20.07
N ALA A 248 -4.92 24.18 -19.82
CA ALA A 248 -3.82 24.76 -20.60
C ALA A 248 -2.94 23.65 -21.16
N SER A 249 -2.49 23.84 -22.40
CA SER A 249 -1.63 22.91 -23.11
C SER A 249 -0.66 23.67 -24.00
N THR A 250 0.52 23.11 -24.27
CA THR A 250 1.46 23.63 -25.26
C THR A 250 0.99 23.38 -26.70
N SER A 251 -0.06 22.60 -26.90
CA SER A 251 -0.76 22.42 -28.19
C SER A 251 -2.18 22.91 -28.05
N ASP A 252 -2.65 23.68 -29.03
CA ASP A 252 -4.03 24.14 -29.16
C ASP A 252 -4.94 23.11 -29.85
N SER A 253 -4.37 22.00 -30.30
CA SER A 253 -5.09 20.97 -31.04
C SER A 253 -5.67 19.91 -30.11
N ILE A 254 -6.98 19.94 -29.94
CA ILE A 254 -7.76 18.79 -29.44
C ILE A 254 -8.30 18.07 -30.67
N THR A 255 -7.71 16.92 -31.01
CA THR A 255 -8.18 16.10 -32.12
C THR A 255 -9.31 15.19 -31.68
N THR A 256 -10.42 15.24 -32.39
CA THR A 256 -11.52 14.29 -32.25
C THR A 256 -11.54 13.34 -33.46
N ILE A 257 -11.86 12.07 -33.18
CA ILE A 257 -12.02 11.08 -34.26
C ILE A 257 -13.18 11.52 -35.18
N SER A 258 -12.97 11.53 -36.51
CA SER A 258 -13.96 12.01 -37.46
C SER A 258 -13.95 11.22 -38.77
N ASP A 259 -13.61 9.93 -38.71
CA ASP A 259 -13.59 9.02 -39.85
C ASP A 259 -15.02 8.73 -40.31
N GLU A 260 -15.27 8.84 -41.63
CA GLU A 260 -16.57 8.58 -42.24
C GLU A 260 -17.09 7.17 -41.96
N ARG A 261 -16.22 6.18 -41.88
CA ARG A 261 -16.56 4.77 -41.62
C ARG A 261 -17.15 4.53 -40.23
N LEU A 262 -17.03 5.50 -39.34
CA LEU A 262 -17.56 5.48 -37.96
C LEU A 262 -18.86 6.30 -37.84
N LYS A 263 -19.40 6.80 -38.92
CA LYS A 263 -20.57 7.66 -38.94
C LYS A 263 -21.64 7.04 -39.80
N GLU A 264 -22.88 7.28 -39.47
CA GLU A 264 -24.05 6.91 -40.25
C GLU A 264 -25.01 8.10 -40.39
N ASN A 265 -25.91 8.04 -41.34
CA ASN A 265 -26.94 9.08 -41.62
C ASN A 265 -26.35 10.48 -41.84
N ILE A 266 -25.21 10.56 -42.53
CA ILE A 266 -24.55 11.82 -42.86
C ILE A 266 -25.48 12.63 -43.78
N LYS A 267 -25.79 13.85 -43.38
CA LYS A 267 -26.63 14.79 -44.11
C LYS A 267 -26.14 16.22 -43.95
N ASP A 268 -26.59 17.10 -44.86
CA ASP A 268 -26.28 18.52 -44.73
C ASP A 268 -26.84 19.11 -43.43
N LEU A 269 -26.12 20.12 -42.90
CA LEU A 269 -26.53 20.83 -41.72
C LEU A 269 -27.74 21.73 -42.03
N ASP A 270 -28.75 21.72 -41.19
CA ASP A 270 -29.96 22.53 -41.39
C ASP A 270 -29.76 24.00 -40.99
N GLN A 271 -29.01 24.24 -39.91
CA GLN A 271 -28.74 25.58 -39.36
C GLN A 271 -27.69 26.32 -40.19
N GLY A 272 -27.93 27.61 -40.46
CA GLY A 272 -27.06 28.45 -41.27
C GLY A 272 -27.05 29.93 -40.84
N LEU A 273 -26.89 30.83 -41.83
CA LEU A 273 -26.78 32.27 -41.60
C LEU A 273 -27.97 32.86 -40.84
N ALA A 274 -29.18 32.47 -41.21
CA ALA A 274 -30.39 32.96 -40.55
C ALA A 274 -30.49 32.60 -39.07
N ASP A 275 -29.91 31.46 -38.68
CA ASP A 275 -29.90 31.00 -37.28
C ASP A 275 -28.78 31.66 -36.49
N VAL A 276 -27.58 31.77 -37.07
CA VAL A 276 -26.45 32.49 -36.46
C VAL A 276 -26.83 33.91 -36.12
N LEU A 277 -27.60 34.60 -36.96
CA LEU A 277 -28.05 35.98 -36.70
C LEU A 277 -29.02 36.11 -35.53
N LYS A 278 -29.57 35.02 -34.99
CA LYS A 278 -30.41 35.03 -33.77
C LYS A 278 -29.56 34.93 -32.49
N LEU A 279 -28.30 34.46 -32.57
CA LEU A 279 -27.41 34.37 -31.42
C LEU A 279 -27.06 35.74 -30.89
N LYS A 280 -26.90 35.83 -29.59
CA LYS A 280 -26.57 37.08 -28.88
C LYS A 280 -25.20 36.94 -28.20
N PRO A 281 -24.10 37.36 -28.84
CA PRO A 281 -22.83 37.45 -28.16
C PRO A 281 -22.94 38.41 -26.96
N ARG A 282 -22.46 37.98 -25.79
CA ARG A 282 -22.57 38.71 -24.54
C ARG A 282 -21.19 38.99 -23.94
N LYS A 283 -21.11 40.03 -23.12
CA LYS A 283 -20.10 40.22 -22.09
C LYS A 283 -20.74 40.08 -20.73
N TYR A 284 -20.11 39.37 -19.82
CA TYR A 284 -20.63 39.15 -18.48
C TYR A 284 -19.51 38.98 -17.46
N ASP A 285 -19.87 39.12 -16.20
CA ASP A 285 -19.03 38.82 -15.05
C ASP A 285 -19.51 37.52 -14.38
N TRP A 286 -18.60 36.66 -14.02
CA TRP A 286 -18.91 35.57 -13.12
C TRP A 286 -19.25 36.14 -11.73
N LYS A 287 -20.26 35.57 -11.08
CA LYS A 287 -20.56 35.85 -9.66
C LYS A 287 -19.41 35.36 -8.80
N GLU A 288 -19.29 35.94 -7.60
CA GLU A 288 -18.29 35.49 -6.63
C GLU A 288 -18.50 34.01 -6.28
N GLY A 289 -17.44 33.22 -6.35
CA GLY A 289 -17.46 31.78 -6.12
C GLY A 289 -17.98 30.94 -7.29
N GLU A 290 -18.37 31.56 -8.42
CA GLU A 290 -18.91 30.86 -9.58
C GLU A 290 -17.95 30.88 -10.78
N GLY A 291 -18.01 29.85 -11.61
CA GLY A 291 -17.27 29.72 -12.88
C GLY A 291 -15.76 29.94 -12.71
N THR A 292 -15.17 30.80 -13.55
CA THR A 292 -13.75 31.16 -13.46
C THR A 292 -13.49 32.35 -12.50
N GLY A 293 -14.53 33.01 -12.00
CA GLY A 293 -14.42 34.25 -11.21
C GLY A 293 -13.99 35.45 -12.02
N GLU A 294 -13.76 35.31 -13.33
CA GLU A 294 -13.30 36.40 -14.19
C GLU A 294 -14.41 37.43 -14.48
N LYS A 295 -13.96 38.65 -14.76
CA LYS A 295 -14.82 39.77 -15.15
C LYS A 295 -14.67 40.07 -16.63
N ASN A 296 -15.74 40.67 -17.22
CA ASN A 296 -15.74 41.10 -18.61
C ASN A 296 -15.46 39.95 -19.63
N VAL A 297 -15.94 38.75 -19.34
CA VAL A 297 -15.79 37.56 -20.18
C VAL A 297 -16.73 37.69 -21.39
N SER A 298 -16.24 37.34 -22.59
CA SER A 298 -17.06 37.23 -23.79
C SER A 298 -17.57 35.81 -23.99
N GLY A 299 -18.86 35.69 -24.29
CA GLY A 299 -19.45 34.36 -24.51
C GLY A 299 -20.92 34.40 -24.82
N PHE A 300 -21.63 33.32 -24.56
CA PHE A 300 -23.07 33.17 -24.76
C PHE A 300 -23.74 32.74 -23.46
N VAL A 301 -25.03 33.10 -23.32
CA VAL A 301 -25.89 32.58 -22.26
C VAL A 301 -26.62 31.35 -22.82
N ALA A 302 -26.51 30.21 -22.14
CA ALA A 302 -27.04 28.93 -22.60
C ALA A 302 -28.56 29.00 -22.91
N GLN A 303 -29.35 29.63 -22.06
CA GLN A 303 -30.79 29.80 -22.24
C GLN A 303 -31.13 30.68 -23.47
N GLU A 304 -30.30 31.72 -23.76
CA GLU A 304 -30.48 32.54 -24.96
C GLU A 304 -30.10 31.76 -26.23
N ALA A 305 -29.07 30.91 -26.18
CA ALA A 305 -28.68 30.04 -27.29
C ALA A 305 -29.76 28.97 -27.57
N GLU A 306 -30.33 28.38 -26.54
CA GLU A 306 -31.47 27.44 -26.65
C GLU A 306 -32.68 28.10 -27.34
N THR A 307 -33.04 29.31 -26.89
CA THR A 307 -34.12 30.09 -27.50
C THR A 307 -33.84 30.46 -28.96
N ALA A 308 -32.57 30.65 -29.32
CA ALA A 308 -32.16 30.95 -30.70
C ALA A 308 -32.17 29.70 -31.62
N GLY A 309 -32.49 28.51 -31.10
CA GLY A 309 -32.58 27.26 -31.87
C GLY A 309 -31.34 26.38 -31.79
N PHE A 310 -30.44 26.64 -30.87
CA PHE A 310 -29.20 25.89 -30.66
C PHE A 310 -29.27 24.96 -29.43
N GLY A 311 -30.45 24.44 -29.13
CA GLY A 311 -30.67 23.53 -27.95
C GLY A 311 -29.84 22.24 -28.00
N GLU A 312 -29.46 21.79 -29.21
CA GLU A 312 -28.57 20.61 -29.35
C GLU A 312 -27.16 20.80 -28.76
N PHE A 313 -26.70 22.05 -28.60
CA PHE A 313 -25.43 22.41 -28.00
C PHE A 313 -25.57 22.83 -26.53
N VAL A 314 -26.80 22.81 -25.99
CA VAL A 314 -27.11 23.10 -24.58
C VAL A 314 -27.24 21.78 -23.84
N GLY A 315 -26.51 21.62 -22.76
CA GLY A 315 -26.57 20.45 -21.88
C GLY A 315 -26.84 20.84 -20.44
N ASP A 316 -27.14 19.85 -19.60
CA ASP A 316 -27.26 20.05 -18.17
C ASP A 316 -25.87 20.19 -17.54
N TRP A 317 -25.79 21.02 -16.52
CA TRP A 317 -24.60 21.17 -15.70
C TRP A 317 -24.92 20.86 -14.23
N LYS A 318 -24.12 19.98 -13.61
CA LYS A 318 -24.27 19.70 -12.19
C LYS A 318 -23.77 20.89 -11.37
N HIS A 319 -24.65 21.52 -10.61
CA HIS A 319 -24.36 22.64 -9.75
C HIS A 319 -24.89 22.40 -8.32
N ASP A 320 -24.19 22.92 -7.30
CA ASP A 320 -24.51 22.60 -5.91
C ASP A 320 -25.84 23.20 -5.44
N THR A 321 -26.23 24.35 -5.99
CA THR A 321 -27.41 25.10 -5.57
C THR A 321 -28.48 25.26 -6.63
N LEU A 322 -28.20 24.95 -7.91
CA LEU A 322 -29.12 25.06 -9.04
C LEU A 322 -29.42 23.66 -9.59
N SER A 323 -30.67 23.26 -9.59
CA SER A 323 -31.10 21.92 -10.09
C SER A 323 -31.16 21.84 -11.62
N ASP A 324 -31.22 22.97 -12.31
CA ASP A 324 -31.42 23.13 -13.76
C ASP A 324 -30.32 23.99 -14.42
N ALA A 325 -29.14 24.02 -13.85
CA ALA A 325 -28.00 24.73 -14.42
C ALA A 325 -27.66 24.17 -15.80
N LYS A 326 -27.34 25.05 -16.74
CA LYS A 326 -27.08 24.70 -18.13
C LYS A 326 -25.64 25.00 -18.53
N SER A 327 -25.11 24.18 -19.44
CA SER A 327 -23.86 24.38 -20.14
C SER A 327 -24.11 24.66 -21.62
N PHE A 328 -23.14 25.27 -22.31
CA PHE A 328 -23.20 25.51 -23.74
C PHE A 328 -21.90 25.12 -24.42
N ALA A 329 -21.98 24.18 -25.36
CA ALA A 329 -20.84 23.66 -26.11
C ALA A 329 -20.53 24.59 -27.30
N GLN A 330 -19.85 25.70 -27.07
CA GLN A 330 -19.55 26.72 -28.10
C GLN A 330 -18.79 26.16 -29.30
N GLY A 331 -17.97 25.11 -29.15
CA GLY A 331 -17.28 24.44 -30.25
C GLY A 331 -18.20 23.83 -31.28
N GLY A 332 -19.43 23.48 -30.91
CA GLY A 332 -20.46 22.99 -31.80
C GLY A 332 -20.92 24.01 -32.87
N LEU A 333 -20.70 25.30 -32.62
CA LEU A 333 -21.03 26.36 -33.58
C LEU A 333 -20.11 26.42 -34.77
N ILE A 334 -18.92 25.81 -34.76
CA ILE A 334 -17.94 25.89 -35.86
C ILE A 334 -18.54 25.43 -37.21
N PRO A 335 -19.16 24.24 -37.33
CA PRO A 335 -19.79 23.83 -38.59
C PRO A 335 -20.91 24.76 -39.05
N VAL A 336 -21.71 25.28 -38.09
CA VAL A 336 -22.80 26.23 -38.38
C VAL A 336 -22.26 27.56 -38.94
N LEU A 337 -21.18 28.06 -38.30
CA LEU A 337 -20.50 29.27 -38.80
C LEU A 337 -19.90 29.08 -40.18
N VAL A 338 -19.33 27.92 -40.47
CA VAL A 338 -18.82 27.59 -41.82
C VAL A 338 -19.97 27.67 -42.84
N LYS A 339 -21.12 27.03 -42.56
CA LYS A 339 -22.29 27.09 -43.43
C LYS A 339 -22.82 28.52 -43.60
N ALA A 340 -22.93 29.27 -42.49
CA ALA A 340 -23.37 30.66 -42.51
C ALA A 340 -22.47 31.53 -43.42
N ILE A 341 -21.15 31.35 -43.38
CA ILE A 341 -20.20 32.04 -44.25
C ILE A 341 -20.42 31.64 -45.70
N GLN A 342 -20.65 30.35 -46.02
CA GLN A 342 -20.94 29.87 -47.36
C GLN A 342 -22.24 30.49 -47.94
N GLU A 343 -23.30 30.55 -47.15
CA GLU A 343 -24.55 31.20 -47.54
C GLU A 343 -24.36 32.71 -47.73
N GLN A 344 -23.61 33.38 -46.85
CA GLN A 344 -23.28 34.79 -47.01
C GLN A 344 -22.48 35.07 -48.29
N GLN A 345 -21.50 34.19 -48.61
CA GLN A 345 -20.74 34.30 -49.86
C GLN A 345 -21.63 34.16 -51.09
N THR A 346 -22.60 33.25 -51.09
CA THR A 346 -23.56 33.08 -52.18
C THR A 346 -24.38 34.35 -52.40
N ILE A 347 -24.85 34.99 -51.31
CA ILE A 347 -25.58 36.28 -51.39
C ILE A 347 -24.68 37.39 -51.98
N ILE A 348 -23.42 37.46 -51.57
CA ILE A 348 -22.47 38.45 -52.09
C ILE A 348 -22.23 38.26 -53.58
N ASP A 349 -22.10 37.04 -54.07
CA ASP A 349 -21.85 36.76 -55.49
C ASP A 349 -23.09 37.04 -56.33
N ASP A 350 -24.30 36.77 -55.84
CA ASP A 350 -25.57 37.22 -56.47
C ASP A 350 -25.64 38.73 -56.57
N LEU A 351 -25.34 39.44 -55.46
CA LEU A 351 -25.32 40.91 -55.48
C LEU A 351 -24.30 41.47 -56.46
N LYS A 352 -23.10 40.94 -56.56
CA LYS A 352 -22.08 41.34 -57.54
C LYS A 352 -22.60 41.15 -58.96
N THR A 353 -23.25 40.04 -59.27
CA THR A 353 -23.85 39.77 -60.58
C THR A 353 -24.94 40.77 -60.93
N ARG A 354 -25.81 41.07 -59.99
CA ARG A 354 -26.88 42.08 -60.15
C ARG A 354 -26.33 43.48 -60.38
N ILE A 355 -25.28 43.87 -59.60
CA ILE A 355 -24.61 45.15 -59.72
C ILE A 355 -24.03 45.25 -61.13
N LYS A 356 -23.28 44.25 -61.61
CA LYS A 356 -22.72 44.23 -62.96
C LYS A 356 -23.77 44.35 -64.00
N THR A 357 -24.90 43.65 -63.89
CA THR A 357 -26.03 43.78 -64.86
C THR A 357 -26.60 45.17 -64.89
N LEU A 358 -26.63 45.88 -63.77
CA LEU A 358 -27.10 47.27 -63.70
C LEU A 358 -26.08 48.28 -64.25
N GLU A 359 -24.77 47.97 -64.06
CA GLU A 359 -23.70 48.84 -64.65
C GLU A 359 -23.57 48.67 -66.19
N ASP A 360 -23.88 47.45 -66.71
CA ASP A 360 -23.81 47.16 -68.11
C ASP A 360 -25.10 47.56 -68.87
N ALA A 361 -26.15 48.06 -68.20
CA ALA A 361 -27.44 48.48 -68.70
C ALA A 361 -27.52 49.98 -68.96
#